data_c99ce00e33e5796aa46e25cc4b073782
#
_entry.id   c99ce00e33e5796aa46e25cc4b073782
#
_cell.length_a   1.000
_cell.length_b   1.000
_cell.length_c   1.000
_cell.angle_alpha   90.00
_cell.angle_beta   90.00
_cell.angle_gamma   90.00
#
_symmetry.space_group_name_H-M   'P 1'
#
loop_
_entity.id
_entity.type
_entity.pdbx_description
1 polymer ?
#
loop_
_entity_poly.entity_id
_entity_poly.type
_entity_poly.pdbx_seq_one_letter_code
_entity_poly.pdbx_strand_id
1 'polypeptide(L)'
;MMTIKEFASLCGCNTQTLRYYDKIDLLKPVKVDQWSGYRYYAKSQAIDFVKIKNLQAADFTIDEIKVLLTMPDQQVFEAFDQKDRKSVV
;
A
#
# COMPACT_ATOMS: atom_id res chain seq x y z
N MET A 1 1.95 3.66 -17.79
CA MET A 1 2.50 3.68 -16.42
C MET A 1 2.74 5.10 -15.98
N MET A 2 2.64 5.34 -14.68
CA MET A 2 2.86 6.68 -14.11
C MET A 2 4.22 6.77 -13.45
N THR A 3 4.83 7.97 -13.48
CA THR A 3 6.01 8.24 -12.68
C THR A 3 5.64 8.25 -11.20
N ILE A 4 6.64 8.16 -10.32
CA ILE A 4 6.40 8.23 -8.86
C ILE A 4 5.69 9.53 -8.48
N LYS A 5 6.04 10.63 -9.14
CA LYS A 5 5.43 11.94 -8.88
C LYS A 5 3.95 11.96 -9.26
N GLU A 6 3.62 11.41 -10.43
CA GLU A 6 2.25 11.31 -10.89
C GLU A 6 1.42 10.39 -9.99
N PHE A 7 2.00 9.26 -9.60
CA PHE A 7 1.33 8.31 -8.72
C PHE A 7 1.09 8.90 -7.33
N ALA A 8 2.07 9.63 -6.80
CA ALA A 8 1.92 10.31 -5.51
C ALA A 8 0.78 11.33 -5.56
N SER A 9 0.67 12.07 -6.66
CA SER A 9 -0.42 13.03 -6.86
C SER A 9 -1.77 12.32 -6.89
N LEU A 10 -1.86 11.19 -7.60
CA LEU A 10 -3.10 10.40 -7.67
C LEU A 10 -3.51 9.88 -6.30
N CYS A 11 -2.56 9.42 -5.50
CA CYS A 11 -2.82 8.84 -4.19
C CYS A 11 -2.99 9.90 -3.08
N GLY A 12 -2.70 11.16 -3.36
CA GLY A 12 -2.77 12.22 -2.37
C GLY A 12 -1.66 12.16 -1.32
N CYS A 13 -0.48 11.67 -1.70
CA CYS A 13 0.68 11.58 -0.82
C CYS A 13 1.90 12.22 -1.48
N ASN A 14 3.03 12.26 -0.77
CA ASN A 14 4.28 12.74 -1.35
C ASN A 14 5.12 11.55 -1.85
N THR A 15 6.15 11.87 -2.64
CA THR A 15 7.03 10.84 -3.21
C THR A 15 7.85 10.12 -2.16
N GLN A 16 8.14 10.78 -1.03
CA GLN A 16 8.88 10.15 0.07
C GLN A 16 8.11 9.00 0.69
N THR A 17 6.79 9.13 0.81
CA THR A 17 5.94 8.04 1.30
C THR A 17 6.05 6.80 0.42
N LEU A 18 6.02 6.99 -0.90
CA LEU A 18 6.12 5.88 -1.86
C LEU A 18 7.52 5.25 -1.82
N ARG A 19 8.56 6.06 -1.68
CA ARG A 19 9.94 5.55 -1.53
C ARG A 19 10.11 4.76 -0.26
N TYR A 20 9.49 5.22 0.83
CA TYR A 20 9.50 4.49 2.10
C TYR A 20 8.81 3.13 1.97
N TYR A 21 7.64 3.10 1.31
CA TYR A 21 6.91 1.86 1.09
C TYR A 21 7.69 0.87 0.22
N ASP A 22 8.43 1.36 -0.75
CA ASP A 22 9.34 0.54 -1.55
C ASP A 22 10.47 -0.04 -0.68
N LYS A 23 11.05 0.78 0.17
CA LYS A 23 12.15 0.39 1.06
C LYS A 23 11.76 -0.73 2.01
N ILE A 24 10.54 -0.69 2.55
CA ILE A 24 10.05 -1.69 3.50
C ILE A 24 9.30 -2.84 2.81
N ASP A 25 9.34 -2.92 1.49
CA ASP A 25 8.68 -3.96 0.68
C ASP A 25 7.16 -3.98 0.84
N LEU A 26 6.56 -2.83 1.10
CA LEU A 26 5.10 -2.73 1.30
C LEU A 26 4.37 -2.43 -0.01
N LEU A 27 4.90 -1.51 -0.81
CA LEU A 27 4.35 -1.19 -2.13
C LEU A 27 5.50 -0.84 -3.06
N LYS A 28 5.78 -1.73 -4.01
CA LYS A 28 6.90 -1.58 -4.93
C LYS A 28 6.45 -1.07 -6.30
N PRO A 29 7.28 -0.26 -6.99
CA PRO A 29 6.98 0.11 -8.37
C PRO A 29 6.97 -1.11 -9.28
N VAL A 30 6.15 -1.07 -10.33
CA VAL A 30 6.11 -2.17 -11.30
C VAL A 30 7.35 -2.18 -12.19
N LYS A 31 8.02 -1.04 -12.29
CA LYS A 31 9.23 -0.91 -13.11
C LYS A 31 10.16 0.14 -12.53
N VAL A 32 11.46 -0.12 -12.58
CA VAL A 32 12.51 0.86 -12.28
C VAL A 32 13.40 0.95 -13.51
N ASP A 33 13.58 2.17 -14.03
CA ASP A 33 14.45 2.40 -15.18
C ASP A 33 15.90 2.16 -14.77
N GLN A 34 16.59 1.26 -15.48
CA GLN A 34 17.97 0.91 -15.17
C GLN A 34 18.95 2.07 -15.37
N TRP A 35 18.62 3.00 -16.25
CA TRP A 35 19.53 4.10 -16.60
C TRP A 35 19.34 5.31 -15.71
N SER A 36 18.08 5.71 -15.47
CA SER A 36 17.76 6.92 -14.71
C SER A 36 17.42 6.66 -13.26
N GLY A 37 17.07 5.43 -12.91
CA GLY A 37 16.59 5.08 -11.59
C GLY A 37 15.15 5.54 -11.32
N TYR A 38 14.45 6.05 -12.32
CA TYR A 38 13.05 6.46 -12.15
C TYR A 38 12.16 5.27 -11.86
N ARG A 39 11.22 5.47 -10.94
CA ARG A 39 10.23 4.47 -10.56
C ARG A 39 8.92 4.73 -11.29
N TYR A 40 8.32 3.66 -11.79
CA TYR A 40 7.04 3.72 -12.49
C TYR A 40 6.02 2.83 -11.80
N TYR A 41 4.80 3.33 -11.70
CA TYR A 41 3.70 2.65 -11.01
C TYR A 41 2.55 2.42 -11.99
N ALA A 42 1.85 1.29 -11.80
CA ALA A 42 0.61 1.03 -12.53
C ALA A 42 -0.55 1.72 -11.81
N LYS A 43 -1.54 2.16 -12.60
CA LYS A 43 -2.73 2.81 -12.04
C LYS A 43 -3.45 1.91 -11.04
N SER A 44 -3.47 0.60 -11.30
CA SER A 44 -4.08 -0.38 -10.39
C SER A 44 -3.44 -0.42 -9.01
N GLN A 45 -2.20 0.01 -8.89
CA GLN A 45 -1.53 0.07 -7.59
C GLN A 45 -2.11 1.12 -6.65
N ALA A 46 -2.90 2.06 -7.18
CA ALA A 46 -3.61 3.02 -6.34
C ALA A 46 -4.58 2.30 -5.38
N ILE A 47 -5.16 1.19 -5.81
CA ILE A 47 -6.03 0.36 -4.97
C ILE A 47 -5.22 -0.22 -3.81
N ASP A 48 -4.01 -0.71 -4.08
CA ASP A 48 -3.12 -1.23 -3.05
C ASP A 48 -2.74 -0.14 -2.04
N PHE A 49 -2.48 1.06 -2.52
CA PHE A 49 -2.16 2.19 -1.65
C PHE A 49 -3.33 2.50 -0.70
N VAL A 50 -4.55 2.52 -1.22
CA VAL A 50 -5.75 2.75 -0.40
C VAL A 50 -5.91 1.65 0.64
N LYS A 51 -5.71 0.38 0.26
CA LYS A 51 -5.76 -0.74 1.20
C LYS A 51 -4.74 -0.57 2.32
N ILE A 52 -3.50 -0.19 1.99
CA ILE A 52 -2.45 0.06 2.98
C ILE A 52 -2.88 1.14 3.97
N LYS A 53 -3.40 2.25 3.46
CA LYS A 53 -3.84 3.37 4.31
C LYS A 53 -4.98 2.96 5.24
N ASN A 54 -5.95 2.22 4.72
CA ASN A 54 -7.07 1.74 5.53
C ASN A 54 -6.61 0.75 6.61
N LEU A 55 -5.68 -0.13 6.28
CA LEU A 55 -5.14 -1.09 7.24
C LEU A 55 -4.32 -0.40 8.32
N GLN A 56 -3.54 0.63 7.96
CA GLN A 56 -2.81 1.43 8.94
C GLN A 56 -3.76 2.17 9.88
N ALA A 57 -4.84 2.73 9.34
CA ALA A 57 -5.86 3.40 10.13
C ALA A 57 -6.57 2.46 11.11
N ALA A 58 -6.62 1.17 10.79
CA ALA A 58 -7.19 0.14 11.65
C ALA A 58 -6.17 -0.48 12.62
N ASP A 59 -4.99 0.15 12.76
CA ASP A 59 -3.92 -0.26 13.69
C ASP A 59 -3.26 -1.60 13.35
N PHE A 60 -3.30 -2.03 12.10
CA PHE A 60 -2.51 -3.18 11.66
C PHE A 60 -1.04 -2.79 11.57
N THR A 61 -0.16 -3.71 11.97
CA THR A 61 1.29 -3.51 11.81
C THR A 61 1.71 -3.66 10.35
N ILE A 62 2.91 -3.19 10.02
CA ILE A 62 3.45 -3.34 8.66
C ILE A 62 3.50 -4.81 8.25
N ASP A 63 3.94 -5.70 9.14
CA ASP A 63 4.00 -7.14 8.85
C ASP A 63 2.63 -7.73 8.59
N GLU A 64 1.64 -7.33 9.36
CA GLU A 64 0.26 -7.75 9.16
C GLU A 64 -0.28 -7.27 7.81
N ILE A 65 0.00 -6.01 7.45
CA ILE A 65 -0.43 -5.43 6.18
C ILE A 65 0.18 -6.20 5.00
N LYS A 66 1.45 -6.54 5.07
CA LYS A 66 2.11 -7.32 4.02
C LYS A 66 1.40 -8.65 3.76
N VAL A 67 1.03 -9.33 4.83
CA VAL A 67 0.29 -10.59 4.72
C VAL A 67 -1.09 -10.37 4.12
N LEU A 68 -1.81 -9.36 4.61
CA LEU A 68 -3.17 -9.07 4.16
C LEU A 68 -3.23 -8.64 2.69
N LEU A 69 -2.21 -7.97 2.18
CA LEU A 69 -2.15 -7.58 0.78
C LEU A 69 -2.06 -8.77 -0.18
N THR A 70 -1.61 -9.93 0.31
CA THR A 70 -1.55 -11.16 -0.49
C THR A 70 -2.83 -11.99 -0.41
N MET A 71 -3.77 -11.60 0.46
CA MET A 71 -5.01 -12.33 0.68
C MET A 71 -6.14 -11.81 -0.20
N PRO A 72 -7.15 -12.67 -0.52
CA PRO A 72 -8.38 -12.20 -1.17
C PRO A 72 -9.09 -11.14 -0.32
N ASP A 73 -9.81 -10.24 -0.97
CA ASP A 73 -10.50 -9.13 -0.30
C ASP A 73 -11.43 -9.62 0.82
N GLN A 74 -12.08 -10.75 0.62
CA GLN A 74 -12.96 -11.33 1.63
C GLN A 74 -12.23 -11.60 2.96
N GLN A 75 -11.01 -12.15 2.89
CA GLN A 75 -10.22 -12.40 4.09
C GLN A 75 -9.76 -11.10 4.75
N VAL A 76 -9.49 -10.07 3.97
CA VAL A 76 -9.15 -8.75 4.50
C VAL A 76 -10.32 -8.18 5.30
N PHE A 77 -11.55 -8.28 4.79
CA PHE A 77 -12.75 -7.85 5.51
C PHE A 77 -12.94 -8.62 6.81
N GLU A 78 -12.67 -9.91 6.80
CA GLU A 78 -12.77 -10.74 8.01
C GLU A 78 -11.76 -10.28 9.08
N ALA A 79 -10.54 -9.91 8.65
CA ALA A 79 -9.52 -9.41 9.57
C ALA A 79 -9.94 -8.06 10.18
N PHE A 80 -10.54 -7.16 9.40
CA PHE A 80 -11.10 -5.91 9.91
C PHE A 80 -12.20 -6.16 10.94
N ASP A 81 -13.10 -7.08 10.64
CA ASP A 81 -14.20 -7.41 11.52
C ASP A 81 -13.71 -7.95 12.87
N GLN A 82 -12.72 -8.84 12.85
CA GLN A 82 -12.11 -9.37 14.07
C GLN A 82 -11.44 -8.28 14.88
N LYS A 83 -10.75 -7.35 14.24
CA LYS A 83 -10.08 -6.24 14.91
C LYS A 83 -11.07 -5.30 15.57
N ASP A 84 -12.16 -4.98 14.88
CA ASP A 84 -13.23 -4.16 15.42
C ASP A 84 -13.86 -4.80 16.66
N ARG A 85 -14.10 -6.10 16.62
CA ARG A 85 -14.65 -6.84 17.78
C ARG A 85 -13.74 -6.73 19.01
N LYS A 86 -12.43 -6.78 18.80
CA LYS A 86 -11.46 -6.59 19.88
C LYS A 86 -11.51 -5.19 20.44
N SER A 87 -11.76 -4.20 19.59
CA SER A 87 -11.82 -2.80 19.99
C SER A 87 -13.05 -2.46 20.81
N VAL A 88 -14.12 -3.22 20.67
CA VAL A 88 -15.41 -2.95 21.32
C VAL A 88 -15.48 -3.53 22.75
N VAL A 89 -14.53 -4.36 23.07
CA VAL A 89 -14.44 -4.92 24.43
C VAL A 89 -13.80 -3.93 25.37
#